data_373c7f2bb73fbe4a830e322550671f9f
#
_entry.id   373c7f2bb73fbe4a830e322550671f9f
#
_cell.length_a   1.000
_cell.length_b   1.000
_cell.length_c   1.000
_cell.angle_alpha   90.00
_cell.angle_beta   90.00
_cell.angle_gamma   90.00
#
_symmetry.space_group_name_H-M   'P 1'
#
loop_
_entity.id
_entity.type
_entity.pdbx_description
1 polymer ?
#
loop_
_entity_poly.entity_id
_entity_poly.type
_entity_poly.pdbx_seq_one_letter_code
_entity_poly.pdbx_strand_id
1 'polypeptide(L)'
;MVPTTHYTKSGDVHIAYQVVGEGPVDLVLIHGWTSHLEYQWEDPALARFLNRLASFSRLIVFDKRGTGLSDRVAERALPTLEQRMDDIRAVMDAAGSNRAAIFGLSEGGPLSTLFAATYPARTAALIMYGAYAKWIRSDDYPWAPTREEHEAAFKA
;
A
#
# COMPACT_ATOMS: atom_id res chain seq x y z
N MET A 1 -13.30 9.83 -14.89
CA MET A 1 -12.54 9.03 -15.90
C MET A 1 -11.59 8.14 -15.14
N VAL A 2 -11.53 6.84 -15.50
CA VAL A 2 -10.57 5.90 -14.88
C VAL A 2 -9.18 6.22 -15.43
N PRO A 3 -8.16 6.41 -14.57
CA PRO A 3 -6.79 6.65 -15.02
C PRO A 3 -6.20 5.44 -15.75
N THR A 4 -5.17 5.67 -16.55
CA THR A 4 -4.47 4.60 -17.28
C THR A 4 -3.75 3.68 -16.29
N THR A 5 -3.97 2.37 -16.42
CA THR A 5 -3.26 1.35 -15.67
C THR A 5 -1.98 0.95 -16.40
N HIS A 6 -0.87 0.97 -15.67
CA HIS A 6 0.44 0.53 -16.11
C HIS A 6 0.86 -0.72 -15.35
N TYR A 7 1.89 -1.38 -15.84
CA TYR A 7 2.44 -2.59 -15.20
C TYR A 7 3.95 -2.48 -15.07
N THR A 8 4.49 -2.96 -13.96
CA THR A 8 5.92 -3.14 -13.75
C THR A 8 6.22 -4.53 -13.22
N LYS A 9 7.45 -5.01 -13.40
CA LYS A 9 7.90 -6.29 -12.84
C LYS A 9 8.49 -6.09 -11.44
N SER A 10 8.10 -7.00 -10.52
CA SER A 10 8.70 -7.18 -9.21
C SER A 10 9.01 -8.67 -9.01
N GLY A 11 10.27 -9.06 -9.29
CA GLY A 11 10.62 -10.46 -9.44
C GLY A 11 9.88 -11.09 -10.62
N ASP A 12 9.14 -12.16 -10.35
CA ASP A 12 8.40 -12.93 -11.36
C ASP A 12 6.96 -12.46 -11.57
N VAL A 13 6.50 -11.44 -10.85
CA VAL A 13 5.12 -10.96 -10.92
C VAL A 13 5.02 -9.57 -11.55
N HIS A 14 3.91 -9.30 -12.22
CA HIS A 14 3.55 -7.96 -12.68
C HIS A 14 2.69 -7.28 -11.64
N ILE A 15 3.07 -6.05 -11.32
CA ILE A 15 2.33 -5.17 -10.39
C ILE A 15 1.65 -4.08 -11.21
N ALA A 16 0.34 -4.01 -11.11
CA ALA A 16 -0.47 -2.98 -11.73
C ALA A 16 -0.41 -1.69 -10.90
N TYR A 17 -0.24 -0.54 -11.55
CA TYR A 17 -0.21 0.75 -10.88
C TYR A 17 -0.81 1.86 -11.75
N GLN A 18 -1.19 2.96 -11.11
CA GLN A 18 -1.66 4.19 -11.75
C GLN A 18 -0.93 5.38 -11.14
N VAL A 19 -0.71 6.42 -11.95
CA VAL A 19 -0.16 7.71 -11.52
C VAL A 19 -1.18 8.79 -11.86
N VAL A 20 -1.58 9.56 -10.85
CA VAL A 20 -2.67 10.55 -10.97
C VAL A 20 -2.25 11.87 -10.33
N GLY A 21 -2.50 12.98 -11.03
CA GLY A 21 -2.10 14.31 -10.57
C GLY A 21 -0.65 14.64 -10.92
N GLU A 22 -0.32 15.93 -10.79
CA GLU A 22 0.98 16.52 -11.16
C GLU A 22 1.54 17.39 -10.03
N GLY A 23 1.12 17.14 -8.79
CA GLY A 23 1.61 17.89 -7.63
C GLY A 23 3.10 17.68 -7.37
N PRO A 24 3.72 18.59 -6.60
CA PRO A 24 5.17 18.62 -6.41
C PRO A 24 5.71 17.50 -5.49
N VAL A 25 4.84 16.73 -4.88
CA VAL A 25 5.20 15.64 -3.96
C VAL A 25 4.66 14.33 -4.48
N ASP A 26 5.52 13.34 -4.57
CA ASP A 26 5.10 11.97 -4.83
C ASP A 26 4.45 11.38 -3.57
N LEU A 27 3.27 10.80 -3.72
CA LEU A 27 2.53 10.15 -2.66
C LEU A 27 2.18 8.72 -3.08
N VAL A 28 2.79 7.73 -2.45
CA VAL A 28 2.47 6.32 -2.67
C VAL A 28 1.41 5.90 -1.68
N LEU A 29 0.23 5.54 -2.17
CA LEU A 29 -0.86 5.01 -1.37
C LEU A 29 -0.85 3.49 -1.38
N ILE A 30 -0.72 2.90 -0.19
CA ILE A 30 -0.74 1.46 0.04
C ILE A 30 -2.08 1.09 0.67
N HIS A 31 -2.94 0.47 -0.11
CA HIS A 31 -4.26 0.04 0.33
C HIS A 31 -4.20 -1.02 1.44
N GLY A 32 -5.30 -1.14 2.17
CA GLY A 32 -5.52 -2.19 3.15
C GLY A 32 -5.56 -3.58 2.53
N TRP A 33 -6.47 -4.44 3.01
CA TRP A 33 -6.50 -5.85 2.63
C TRP A 33 -6.57 -6.08 1.12
N THR A 34 -7.55 -5.49 0.45
CA THR A 34 -7.79 -5.66 -0.98
C THR A 34 -7.88 -4.31 -1.68
N SER A 35 -7.55 -4.31 -2.96
CA SER A 35 -7.75 -3.17 -3.86
C SER A 35 -8.06 -3.65 -5.26
N HIS A 36 -8.58 -2.77 -6.07
CA HIS A 36 -8.72 -2.94 -7.51
C HIS A 36 -8.65 -1.57 -8.16
N LEU A 37 -7.57 -1.31 -8.90
CA LEU A 37 -7.24 0.00 -9.44
C LEU A 37 -8.34 0.65 -10.28
N GLU A 38 -9.13 -0.11 -11.00
CA GLU A 38 -10.22 0.45 -11.81
C GLU A 38 -11.48 0.65 -11.00
N TYR A 39 -11.93 -0.35 -10.22
CA TYR A 39 -13.15 -0.26 -9.42
C TYR A 39 -13.12 0.81 -8.33
N GLN A 40 -11.94 1.17 -7.82
CA GLN A 40 -11.83 2.25 -6.85
C GLN A 40 -12.33 3.61 -7.37
N TRP A 41 -12.37 3.81 -8.69
CA TRP A 41 -12.88 5.02 -9.32
C TRP A 41 -14.39 4.99 -9.58
N GLU A 42 -15.02 3.82 -9.48
CA GLU A 42 -16.47 3.65 -9.58
C GLU A 42 -17.17 3.97 -8.25
N ASP A 43 -16.50 3.81 -7.11
CA ASP A 43 -17.01 4.26 -5.81
C ASP A 43 -16.85 5.79 -5.66
N PRO A 44 -17.96 6.55 -5.57
CA PRO A 44 -17.88 8.01 -5.53
C PRO A 44 -17.13 8.57 -4.31
N ALA A 45 -17.16 7.87 -3.16
CA ALA A 45 -16.48 8.32 -1.95
C ALA A 45 -14.97 8.09 -2.07
N LEU A 46 -14.57 6.92 -2.55
CA LEU A 46 -13.16 6.58 -2.75
C LEU A 46 -12.56 7.41 -3.88
N ALA A 47 -13.25 7.55 -5.02
CA ALA A 47 -12.81 8.42 -6.12
C ALA A 47 -12.62 9.88 -5.67
N ARG A 48 -13.52 10.42 -4.84
CA ARG A 48 -13.36 11.77 -4.26
C ARG A 48 -12.12 11.86 -3.37
N PHE A 49 -11.87 10.86 -2.54
CA PHE A 49 -10.67 10.79 -1.69
C PHE A 49 -9.38 10.77 -2.55
N LEU A 50 -9.31 9.89 -3.54
CA LEU A 50 -8.16 9.77 -4.44
C LEU A 50 -7.93 11.06 -5.25
N ASN A 51 -8.99 11.64 -5.79
CA ASN A 51 -8.92 12.93 -6.50
C ASN A 51 -8.44 14.06 -5.57
N ARG A 52 -8.84 14.04 -4.29
CA ARG A 52 -8.35 15.02 -3.32
C ARG A 52 -6.87 14.85 -3.05
N LEU A 53 -6.36 13.64 -2.92
CA LEU A 53 -4.93 13.38 -2.80
C LEU A 53 -4.19 13.84 -4.07
N ALA A 54 -4.68 13.47 -5.24
CA ALA A 54 -4.10 13.83 -6.53
C ALA A 54 -4.12 15.34 -6.82
N SER A 55 -4.99 16.12 -6.16
CA SER A 55 -5.07 17.56 -6.35
C SER A 55 -3.86 18.35 -5.80
N PHE A 56 -3.07 17.75 -4.91
CA PHE A 56 -1.88 18.39 -4.33
C PHE A 56 -0.61 17.54 -4.40
N SER A 57 -0.71 16.30 -4.91
CA SER A 57 0.41 15.38 -5.05
C SER A 57 0.40 14.71 -6.43
N ARG A 58 1.51 14.08 -6.79
CA ARG A 58 1.54 13.06 -7.82
C ARG A 58 1.28 11.72 -7.12
N LEU A 59 0.00 11.34 -7.12
CA LEU A 59 -0.50 10.14 -6.42
C LEU A 59 -0.13 8.89 -7.22
N ILE A 60 0.57 7.96 -6.59
CA ILE A 60 0.92 6.64 -7.11
C ILE A 60 0.12 5.62 -6.33
N VAL A 61 -0.76 4.90 -6.99
CA VAL A 61 -1.56 3.81 -6.41
C VAL A 61 -1.25 2.51 -7.13
N PHE A 62 -1.27 1.40 -6.43
CA PHE A 62 -1.01 0.08 -7.02
C PHE A 62 -1.81 -1.01 -6.33
N ASP A 63 -2.10 -2.07 -7.08
CA ASP A 63 -2.63 -3.30 -6.51
C ASP A 63 -1.48 -4.16 -6.01
N LYS A 64 -1.53 -4.56 -4.75
CA LYS A 64 -0.53 -5.48 -4.19
C LYS A 64 -0.57 -6.81 -4.95
N ARG A 65 0.56 -7.51 -5.05
CA ARG A 65 0.59 -8.88 -5.62
C ARG A 65 -0.51 -9.74 -5.04
N GLY A 66 -1.21 -10.48 -5.88
CA GLY A 66 -2.35 -11.30 -5.50
C GLY A 66 -3.69 -10.56 -5.42
N THR A 67 -3.73 -9.23 -5.61
CA THR A 67 -4.97 -8.45 -5.58
C THR A 67 -5.21 -7.70 -6.89
N GLY A 68 -6.46 -7.31 -7.11
CA GLY A 68 -6.89 -6.47 -8.23
C GLY A 68 -6.36 -6.91 -9.59
N LEU A 69 -5.65 -6.03 -10.26
CA LEU A 69 -5.09 -6.22 -11.60
C LEU A 69 -3.63 -6.75 -11.58
N SER A 70 -3.01 -6.86 -10.41
CA SER A 70 -1.68 -7.48 -10.27
C SER A 70 -1.74 -9.00 -10.40
N ASP A 71 -0.62 -9.61 -10.78
CA ASP A 71 -0.52 -11.06 -10.95
C ASP A 71 -0.93 -11.81 -9.69
N ARG A 72 -1.60 -12.94 -9.87
CA ARG A 72 -2.00 -13.84 -8.79
C ARG A 72 -0.78 -14.54 -8.20
N VAL A 73 -0.85 -14.82 -6.91
CA VAL A 73 0.12 -15.64 -6.20
C VAL A 73 -0.50 -16.98 -5.81
N ALA A 74 0.31 -18.03 -5.80
CA ALA A 74 -0.18 -19.33 -5.40
C ALA A 74 -0.53 -19.31 -3.89
N GLU A 75 -1.63 -19.97 -3.50
CA GLU A 75 -2.08 -20.06 -2.11
C GLU A 75 -1.02 -20.59 -1.13
N ARG A 76 -0.11 -21.44 -1.65
CA ARG A 76 0.99 -22.04 -0.86
C ARG A 76 2.24 -21.15 -0.80
N ALA A 77 2.25 -20.03 -1.49
CA ALA A 77 3.38 -19.11 -1.60
C ALA A 77 2.95 -17.67 -1.26
N LEU A 78 2.35 -17.51 -0.08
CA LEU A 78 1.97 -16.17 0.40
C LEU A 78 3.24 -15.30 0.49
N PRO A 79 3.22 -14.09 -0.08
CA PRO A 79 4.38 -13.24 -0.12
C PRO A 79 4.77 -12.76 1.28
N THR A 80 6.06 -12.72 1.55
CA THR A 80 6.58 -12.10 2.77
C THR A 80 6.41 -10.58 2.71
N LEU A 81 6.56 -9.90 3.84
CA LEU A 81 6.53 -8.43 3.87
C LEU A 81 7.67 -7.83 3.04
N GLU A 82 8.84 -8.47 3.03
CA GLU A 82 9.99 -8.05 2.24
C GLU A 82 9.70 -8.10 0.73
N GLN A 83 9.06 -9.16 0.25
CA GLN A 83 8.64 -9.27 -1.16
C GLN A 83 7.62 -8.19 -1.52
N ARG A 84 6.66 -7.92 -0.63
CA ARG A 84 5.68 -6.84 -0.82
C ARG A 84 6.33 -5.45 -0.78
N MET A 85 7.37 -5.27 0.01
CA MET A 85 8.16 -4.05 0.07
C MET A 85 8.92 -3.82 -1.24
N ASP A 86 9.44 -4.89 -1.86
CA ASP A 86 10.05 -4.83 -3.19
C ASP A 86 9.06 -4.40 -4.28
N ASP A 87 7.76 -4.73 -4.13
CA ASP A 87 6.72 -4.23 -5.02
C ASP A 87 6.59 -2.72 -4.97
N ILE A 88 6.62 -2.13 -3.76
CA ILE A 88 6.58 -0.67 -3.61
C ILE A 88 7.77 -0.04 -4.33
N ARG A 89 8.96 -0.61 -4.15
CA ARG A 89 10.17 -0.12 -4.81
C ARG A 89 10.06 -0.20 -6.33
N ALA A 90 9.61 -1.34 -6.87
CA ALA A 90 9.43 -1.54 -8.31
C ALA A 90 8.42 -0.54 -8.90
N VAL A 91 7.32 -0.29 -8.21
CA VAL A 91 6.31 0.69 -8.62
C VAL A 91 6.87 2.11 -8.59
N MET A 92 7.59 2.49 -7.52
CA MET A 92 8.23 3.81 -7.43
C MET A 92 9.24 4.01 -8.57
N ASP A 93 10.07 3.00 -8.85
CA ASP A 93 11.08 3.07 -9.92
C ASP A 93 10.42 3.21 -11.29
N ALA A 94 9.37 2.43 -11.57
CA ALA A 94 8.62 2.51 -12.81
C ALA A 94 7.86 3.84 -12.99
N ALA A 95 7.38 4.41 -11.89
CA ALA A 95 6.76 5.74 -11.87
C ALA A 95 7.79 6.88 -11.91
N GLY A 96 9.09 6.60 -11.90
CA GLY A 96 10.16 7.60 -11.85
C GLY A 96 10.20 8.39 -10.54
N SER A 97 9.77 7.76 -9.43
CA SER A 97 9.74 8.35 -8.09
C SER A 97 10.99 7.98 -7.31
N ASN A 98 11.88 8.92 -7.08
CA ASN A 98 13.06 8.69 -6.27
C ASN A 98 12.79 8.75 -4.77
N ARG A 99 11.82 9.55 -4.35
CA ARG A 99 11.45 9.74 -2.95
C ARG A 99 9.99 10.17 -2.84
N ALA A 100 9.21 9.49 -1.99
CA ALA A 100 7.79 9.73 -1.84
C ALA A 100 7.35 9.81 -0.37
N ALA A 101 6.24 10.48 -0.11
CA ALA A 101 5.46 10.24 1.08
C ALA A 101 4.78 8.87 0.94
N ILE A 102 4.88 8.03 1.96
CA ILE A 102 4.29 6.69 1.98
C ILE A 102 3.04 6.72 2.86
N PHE A 103 1.90 6.41 2.29
CA PHE A 103 0.62 6.43 2.98
C PHE A 103 0.03 5.02 3.08
N GLY A 104 0.08 4.44 4.28
CA GLY A 104 -0.47 3.13 4.56
C GLY A 104 -1.86 3.19 5.17
N LEU A 105 -2.82 2.53 4.52
CA LEU A 105 -4.18 2.35 5.03
C LEU A 105 -4.30 0.95 5.64
N SER A 106 -4.84 0.85 6.87
CA SER A 106 -5.17 -0.43 7.52
C SER A 106 -3.98 -1.41 7.44
N GLU A 107 -4.14 -2.58 6.82
CA GLU A 107 -3.08 -3.59 6.61
C GLU A 107 -1.90 -3.09 5.77
N GLY A 108 -2.07 -2.02 5.01
CA GLY A 108 -0.97 -1.33 4.33
C GLY A 108 0.00 -0.62 5.29
N GLY A 109 -0.40 -0.38 6.54
CA GLY A 109 0.42 0.32 7.54
C GLY A 109 1.71 -0.41 7.93
N PRO A 110 1.68 -1.69 8.35
CA PRO A 110 2.89 -2.48 8.65
C PRO A 110 3.88 -2.50 7.48
N LEU A 111 3.37 -2.68 6.26
CA LEU A 111 4.18 -2.65 5.06
C LEU A 111 4.83 -1.29 4.81
N SER A 112 4.07 -0.21 4.99
CA SER A 112 4.55 1.17 4.89
C SER A 112 5.63 1.47 5.92
N THR A 113 5.46 0.99 7.15
CA THR A 113 6.41 1.16 8.25
C THR A 113 7.72 0.43 7.95
N LEU A 114 7.63 -0.82 7.49
CA LEU A 114 8.80 -1.60 7.10
C LEU A 114 9.56 -0.93 5.95
N PHE A 115 8.84 -0.45 4.93
CA PHE A 115 9.43 0.26 3.80
C PHE A 115 10.17 1.53 4.28
N ALA A 116 9.53 2.36 5.10
CA ALA A 116 10.12 3.59 5.60
C ALA A 116 11.38 3.34 6.45
N ALA A 117 11.37 2.29 7.27
CA ALA A 117 12.52 1.90 8.09
C ALA A 117 13.68 1.35 7.24
N THR A 118 13.37 0.58 6.20
CA THR A 118 14.37 -0.06 5.34
C THR A 118 14.95 0.91 4.30
N TYR A 119 14.09 1.80 3.77
CA TYR A 119 14.47 2.77 2.73
C TYR A 119 14.22 4.23 3.17
N PRO A 120 14.89 4.72 4.22
CA PRO A 120 14.68 6.08 4.71
C PRO A 120 15.03 7.15 3.67
N ALA A 121 16.00 6.90 2.79
CA ALA A 121 16.35 7.80 1.70
C ALA A 121 15.24 7.90 0.62
N ARG A 122 14.40 6.87 0.48
CA ARG A 122 13.26 6.82 -0.44
C ARG A 122 11.97 7.33 0.19
N THR A 123 11.94 7.59 1.50
CA THR A 123 10.77 8.00 2.27
C THR A 123 10.86 9.47 2.65
N ALA A 124 9.96 10.29 2.15
CA ALA A 124 9.85 11.71 2.52
C ALA A 124 9.03 11.90 3.80
N ALA A 125 8.00 11.10 3.97
CA ALA A 125 7.12 11.07 5.14
C ALA A 125 6.43 9.71 5.23
N LEU A 126 6.00 9.33 6.43
CA LEU A 126 5.15 8.16 6.66
C LEU A 126 3.81 8.65 7.23
N ILE A 127 2.72 8.26 6.57
CA ILE A 127 1.36 8.55 6.98
C ILE A 127 0.67 7.20 7.23
N MET A 128 0.08 7.03 8.41
CA MET A 128 -0.64 5.81 8.77
C MET A 128 -2.07 6.16 9.15
N TYR A 129 -3.05 5.50 8.54
CA TYR A 129 -4.46 5.71 8.83
C TYR A 129 -5.17 4.38 9.09
N GLY A 130 -5.78 4.28 10.28
CA GLY A 130 -6.44 3.04 10.72
C GLY A 130 -5.50 1.83 10.72
N ALA A 131 -4.22 2.06 11.01
CA ALA A 131 -3.15 1.09 10.88
C ALA A 131 -2.38 0.93 12.20
N TYR A 132 -1.61 -0.13 12.30
CA TYR A 132 -0.85 -0.50 13.49
C TYR A 132 0.50 -1.11 13.06
N ALA A 133 1.48 -1.03 13.94
CA ALA A 133 2.79 -1.63 13.69
C ALA A 133 2.82 -3.13 13.99
N LYS A 134 2.06 -3.57 14.99
CA LYS A 134 1.94 -4.98 15.42
C LYS A 134 0.49 -5.34 15.72
N TRP A 135 0.08 -6.55 15.30
CA TRP A 135 -1.26 -7.09 15.56
C TRP A 135 -1.44 -7.57 16.99
N ILE A 136 -0.38 -8.08 17.60
CA ILE A 136 -0.41 -8.74 18.91
C ILE A 136 0.50 -7.99 19.85
N ARG A 137 0.05 -7.87 21.10
CA ARG A 137 0.80 -7.26 22.20
C ARG A 137 2.17 -7.90 22.40
N SER A 138 3.15 -7.04 22.61
CA SER A 138 4.51 -7.41 22.99
C SER A 138 5.06 -6.35 23.98
N ASP A 139 6.17 -6.63 24.64
CA ASP A 139 6.74 -5.75 25.66
C ASP A 139 7.00 -4.33 25.13
N ASP A 140 7.43 -4.22 23.87
CA ASP A 140 7.68 -2.96 23.16
C ASP A 140 6.42 -2.39 22.47
N TYR A 141 5.26 -3.08 22.55
CA TYR A 141 4.00 -2.65 21.96
C TYR A 141 2.80 -3.04 22.84
N PRO A 142 2.70 -2.47 24.06
CA PRO A 142 1.76 -2.94 25.10
C PRO A 142 0.29 -2.59 24.84
N TRP A 143 0.00 -1.65 23.93
CA TRP A 143 -1.37 -1.21 23.57
C TRP A 143 -2.07 -2.08 22.54
N ALA A 144 -1.39 -3.03 21.90
CA ALA A 144 -2.04 -3.99 21.02
C ALA A 144 -2.87 -5.00 21.82
N PRO A 145 -3.89 -5.63 21.19
CA PRO A 145 -4.64 -6.71 21.82
C PRO A 145 -3.75 -7.92 22.13
N THR A 146 -4.10 -8.68 23.15
CA THR A 146 -3.51 -10.01 23.35
C THR A 146 -3.92 -10.94 22.21
N ARG A 147 -3.25 -12.10 22.11
CA ARG A 147 -3.64 -13.12 21.12
C ARG A 147 -5.07 -13.59 21.33
N GLU A 148 -5.48 -13.78 22.59
CA GLU A 148 -6.83 -14.22 22.94
C GLU A 148 -7.90 -13.19 22.56
N GLU A 149 -7.66 -11.92 22.86
CA GLU A 149 -8.54 -10.81 22.48
C GLU A 149 -8.68 -10.70 20.96
N HIS A 150 -7.55 -10.86 20.24
CA HIS A 150 -7.54 -10.82 18.79
C HIS A 150 -8.33 -12.00 18.18
N GLU A 151 -8.09 -13.24 18.64
CA GLU A 151 -8.82 -14.41 18.17
C GLU A 151 -10.32 -14.34 18.49
N ALA A 152 -10.68 -13.78 19.63
CA ALA A 152 -12.09 -13.58 20.00
C ALA A 152 -12.81 -12.61 19.06
N ALA A 153 -12.13 -11.53 18.63
CA ALA A 153 -12.70 -10.53 17.72
C ALA A 153 -13.01 -11.09 16.31
N PHE A 154 -12.32 -12.17 15.89
CA PHE A 154 -12.58 -12.83 14.59
C PHE A 154 -13.59 -13.99 14.68
N LYS A 155 -14.03 -14.39 15.89
CA LYS A 155 -15.04 -15.43 16.09
C LYS A 155 -16.45 -14.87 16.32
N ALA A 156 -16.57 -13.57 16.50
CA ALA A 156 -17.84 -12.85 16.68
C ALA A 156 -18.40 -12.37 15.35
#